data_83251e270b471fe5975df2749e14d594
#
_entry.id   83251e270b471fe5975df2749e14d594
#
_cell.length_a   1.000
_cell.length_b   1.000
_cell.length_c   1.000
_cell.angle_alpha   90.00
_cell.angle_beta   90.00
_cell.angle_gamma   90.00
#
_symmetry.space_group_name_H-M   'P 1'
#
loop_
_entity.id
_entity.type
_entity.pdbx_description
1 polymer ?
#
loop_
_entity_poly.entity_id
_entity_poly.type
_entity_poly.pdbx_seq_one_letter_code
_entity_poly.pdbx_strand_id
1 'polypeptide(L)'
;MANVAFIGLGKMGSPMAARLLQAGHKVYAFNRSRPPIDALVRQGAQSAASAAEAAANGEVVLTALPTLQSVEEVYRQLAAGARRGQIYADHSTVSLGLNKRCAELLAARGAQFLDAPVSGGPAGAQAGTLTVMVGGEKAAFEAALPVFQAFGKNIRLCGGNGAGQAVKLVNQLLVGVHTAAIAEAAVLGARLGADPKTVLEVIGTSFGGSTMMTRNLPRFISRDFSAATSVRLLLKDLGIIHDEAKSSGVPLLLGGLAEQRFLEACGRGLADEDMAALVKLWEEPAGTTVDKPRRG
;
A
#
# COMPACT_ATOMS: atom_id res chain seq x y z
N MET A 1 17.87 18.34 -5.89
CA MET A 1 17.96 18.21 -4.42
C MET A 1 16.83 19.07 -3.84
N ALA A 2 15.95 18.50 -3.01
CA ALA A 2 14.79 19.19 -2.44
C ALA A 2 14.73 18.97 -0.93
N ASN A 3 14.05 19.87 -0.22
CA ASN A 3 13.67 19.66 1.17
C ASN A 3 12.36 18.89 1.21
N VAL A 4 12.36 17.70 1.76
CA VAL A 4 11.21 16.79 1.79
C VAL A 4 10.80 16.54 3.24
N ALA A 5 9.55 16.81 3.57
CA ALA A 5 8.96 16.33 4.81
C ALA A 5 8.38 14.94 4.59
N PHE A 6 8.63 14.00 5.51
CA PHE A 6 8.05 12.66 5.46
C PHE A 6 7.32 12.35 6.78
N ILE A 7 6.02 12.14 6.69
CA ILE A 7 5.13 11.88 7.83
C ILE A 7 4.56 10.46 7.73
N GLY A 8 4.83 9.66 8.75
CA GLY A 8 4.42 8.25 8.78
C GLY A 8 5.53 7.30 8.34
N LEU A 9 6.33 6.86 9.31
CA LEU A 9 7.49 5.97 9.14
C LEU A 9 7.13 4.52 9.49
N GLY A 10 6.06 4.01 8.89
CA GLY A 10 5.68 2.60 8.97
C GLY A 10 6.50 1.71 8.03
N LYS A 11 6.00 0.49 7.76
CA LYS A 11 6.65 -0.50 6.87
C LYS A 11 6.91 0.03 5.45
N MET A 12 6.09 0.97 4.97
CA MET A 12 6.26 1.62 3.66
C MET A 12 7.06 2.91 3.79
N GLY A 13 6.70 3.80 4.72
CA GLY A 13 7.29 5.13 4.82
C GLY A 13 8.76 5.12 5.22
N SER A 14 9.19 4.23 6.13
CA SER A 14 10.59 4.17 6.54
C SER A 14 11.55 3.88 5.37
N PRO A 15 11.35 2.83 4.56
CA PRO A 15 12.23 2.59 3.42
C PRO A 15 12.10 3.66 2.32
N MET A 16 10.91 4.25 2.09
CA MET A 16 10.76 5.36 1.14
C MET A 16 11.56 6.58 1.59
N ALA A 17 11.49 6.95 2.88
CA ALA A 17 12.25 8.06 3.43
C ALA A 17 13.78 7.82 3.39
N ALA A 18 14.22 6.57 3.64
CA ALA A 18 15.63 6.19 3.50
C ALA A 18 16.12 6.33 2.04
N ARG A 19 15.30 5.96 1.06
CA ARG A 19 15.61 6.15 -0.36
C ARG A 19 15.76 7.62 -0.75
N LEU A 20 14.97 8.51 -0.15
CA LEU A 20 15.11 9.96 -0.35
C LEU A 20 16.47 10.48 0.14
N LEU A 21 16.93 10.03 1.31
CA LEU A 21 18.26 10.38 1.84
C LEU A 21 19.37 9.88 0.91
N GLN A 22 19.25 8.61 0.42
CA GLN A 22 20.21 8.02 -0.53
C GLN A 22 20.27 8.79 -1.86
N ALA A 23 19.13 9.35 -2.29
CA ALA A 23 19.04 10.20 -3.48
C ALA A 23 19.52 11.64 -3.24
N GLY A 24 20.01 11.98 -2.04
CA GLY A 24 20.57 13.27 -1.69
C GLY A 24 19.55 14.34 -1.31
N HIS A 25 18.28 13.99 -1.07
CA HIS A 25 17.29 14.94 -0.53
C HIS A 25 17.53 15.18 0.95
N LYS A 26 17.18 16.39 1.45
CA LYS A 26 17.09 16.65 2.88
C LYS A 26 15.72 16.18 3.38
N VAL A 27 15.71 15.28 4.36
CA VAL A 27 14.47 14.69 4.88
C VAL A 27 14.18 15.16 6.29
N TYR A 28 13.01 15.76 6.49
CA TYR A 28 12.44 16.15 7.79
C TYR A 28 11.38 15.12 8.15
N ALA A 29 11.64 14.32 9.17
CA ALA A 29 10.88 13.12 9.47
C ALA A 29 10.02 13.27 10.72
N PHE A 30 8.75 12.86 10.61
CA PHE A 30 7.86 12.75 11.76
C PHE A 30 7.11 11.40 11.76
N ASN A 31 6.98 10.83 12.94
CA ASN A 31 6.16 9.65 13.20
C ASN A 31 5.65 9.71 14.66
N ARG A 32 4.51 9.10 14.95
CA ARG A 32 3.96 9.04 16.32
C ARG A 32 4.89 8.33 17.31
N SER A 33 5.52 7.23 16.87
CA SER A 33 6.51 6.51 17.68
C SER A 33 7.92 6.93 17.34
N ARG A 34 8.79 7.00 18.36
CA ARG A 34 10.16 7.50 18.24
C ARG A 34 11.12 6.55 17.49
N PRO A 35 11.10 5.21 17.68
CA PRO A 35 12.13 4.34 17.13
C PRO A 35 12.37 4.46 15.63
N PRO A 36 11.35 4.57 14.75
CA PRO A 36 11.57 4.76 13.31
C PRO A 36 12.24 6.10 12.98
N ILE A 37 11.94 7.15 13.75
CA ILE A 37 12.59 8.47 13.58
C ILE A 37 14.08 8.34 13.89
N ASP A 38 14.44 7.75 15.03
CA ASP A 38 15.84 7.59 15.46
C ASP A 38 16.65 6.75 14.47
N ALA A 39 16.02 5.70 13.89
CA ALA A 39 16.65 4.91 12.84
C ALA A 39 16.94 5.73 11.58
N LEU A 40 16.06 6.63 11.20
CA LEU A 40 16.23 7.47 10.02
C LEU A 40 17.20 8.64 10.27
N VAL A 41 17.21 9.20 11.50
CA VAL A 41 18.17 10.24 11.93
C VAL A 41 19.61 9.72 11.84
N ARG A 42 19.87 8.46 12.24
CA ARG A 42 21.18 7.82 12.04
C ARG A 42 21.63 7.74 10.58
N GLN A 43 20.69 7.84 9.64
CA GLN A 43 20.95 7.87 8.20
C GLN A 43 21.02 9.28 7.63
N GLY A 44 20.91 10.34 8.48
CA GLY A 44 21.05 11.73 8.06
C GLY A 44 19.74 12.53 7.98
N ALA A 45 18.58 11.97 8.38
CA ALA A 45 17.35 12.73 8.45
C ALA A 45 17.35 13.70 9.64
N GLN A 46 16.55 14.75 9.54
CA GLN A 46 16.23 15.66 10.63
C GLN A 46 14.90 15.24 11.27
N SER A 47 14.89 15.10 12.60
CA SER A 47 13.65 14.82 13.34
C SER A 47 12.84 16.09 13.52
N ALA A 48 11.52 16.01 13.38
CA ALA A 48 10.59 17.05 13.75
C ALA A 48 9.75 16.61 14.96
N ALA A 49 9.33 17.56 15.79
CA ALA A 49 8.51 17.30 16.97
C ALA A 49 7.02 17.09 16.61
N SER A 50 6.59 17.52 15.41
CA SER A 50 5.23 17.35 14.91
C SER A 50 5.19 17.22 13.40
N ALA A 51 4.05 16.75 12.89
CA ALA A 51 3.79 16.71 11.44
C ALA A 51 3.83 18.13 10.83
N ALA A 52 3.30 19.12 11.55
CA ALA A 52 3.30 20.51 11.12
C ALA A 52 4.71 21.09 11.04
N GLU A 53 5.58 20.77 12.02
CA GLU A 53 6.99 21.21 12.00
C GLU A 53 7.75 20.56 10.85
N ALA A 54 7.56 19.25 10.62
CA ALA A 54 8.16 18.59 9.45
C ALA A 54 7.74 19.29 8.15
N ALA A 55 6.45 19.51 7.96
CA ALA A 55 5.88 20.14 6.77
C ALA A 55 6.35 21.59 6.58
N ALA A 56 6.56 22.34 7.67
CA ALA A 56 7.07 23.69 7.59
C ALA A 56 8.46 23.79 6.95
N ASN A 57 9.25 22.73 7.02
CA ASN A 57 10.59 22.64 6.45
C ASN A 57 10.62 22.00 5.04
N GLY A 58 9.51 21.41 4.58
CA GLY A 58 9.43 20.73 3.29
C GLY A 58 8.89 21.60 2.18
N GLU A 59 9.49 21.49 1.00
CA GLU A 59 8.92 21.96 -0.29
C GLU A 59 7.91 20.94 -0.80
N VAL A 60 8.24 19.65 -0.62
CA VAL A 60 7.37 18.50 -0.90
C VAL A 60 7.11 17.77 0.43
N VAL A 61 5.84 17.57 0.74
CA VAL A 61 5.37 16.92 1.98
C VAL A 61 4.75 15.58 1.62
N LEU A 62 5.36 14.49 2.06
CA LEU A 62 4.92 13.13 1.79
C LEU A 62 4.27 12.52 3.04
N THR A 63 3.17 11.83 2.86
CA THR A 63 2.48 11.11 3.93
C THR A 63 2.31 9.63 3.55
N ALA A 64 2.47 8.72 4.54
CA ALA A 64 2.20 7.30 4.38
C ALA A 64 1.56 6.76 5.68
N LEU A 65 0.24 6.77 5.75
CA LEU A 65 -0.54 6.61 6.97
C LEU A 65 -1.44 5.36 6.89
N PRO A 66 -1.69 4.67 8.02
CA PRO A 66 -2.33 3.36 8.00
C PRO A 66 -3.86 3.38 7.88
N THR A 67 -4.53 4.45 8.30
CA THR A 67 -6.01 4.50 8.39
C THR A 67 -6.56 5.81 7.82
N LEU A 68 -7.83 5.78 7.39
CA LEU A 68 -8.55 6.96 6.92
C LEU A 68 -8.57 8.05 8.01
N GLN A 69 -8.83 7.65 9.26
CA GLN A 69 -8.82 8.58 10.39
C GLN A 69 -7.48 9.27 10.56
N SER A 70 -6.36 8.52 10.51
CA SER A 70 -5.03 9.12 10.62
C SER A 70 -4.70 10.08 9.49
N VAL A 71 -5.16 9.79 8.26
CA VAL A 71 -5.01 10.71 7.12
C VAL A 71 -5.80 11.99 7.37
N GLU A 72 -7.07 11.88 7.75
CA GLU A 72 -7.92 13.04 8.00
C GLU A 72 -7.37 13.92 9.12
N GLU A 73 -6.95 13.34 10.24
CA GLU A 73 -6.37 14.07 11.37
C GLU A 73 -5.07 14.81 10.99
N VAL A 74 -4.17 14.11 10.28
CA VAL A 74 -2.89 14.69 9.86
C VAL A 74 -3.11 15.80 8.84
N TYR A 75 -3.97 15.62 7.83
CA TYR A 75 -4.20 16.65 6.83
C TYR A 75 -4.91 17.90 7.37
N ARG A 76 -5.77 17.77 8.40
CA ARG A 76 -6.30 18.95 9.12
C ARG A 76 -5.19 19.75 9.79
N GLN A 77 -4.21 19.07 10.42
CA GLN A 77 -3.05 19.74 11.05
C GLN A 77 -2.14 20.39 10.01
N LEU A 78 -1.84 19.66 8.92
CA LEU A 78 -0.98 20.13 7.83
C LEU A 78 -1.58 21.35 7.12
N ALA A 79 -2.87 21.34 6.87
CA ALA A 79 -3.56 22.44 6.20
C ALA A 79 -3.47 23.76 6.98
N ALA A 80 -3.40 23.74 8.32
CA ALA A 80 -3.25 24.95 9.12
C ALA A 80 -1.97 25.72 8.83
N GLY A 81 -0.87 25.01 8.52
CA GLY A 81 0.45 25.58 8.21
C GLY A 81 0.84 25.55 6.74
N ALA A 82 -0.04 25.05 5.86
CA ALA A 82 0.25 24.93 4.43
C ALA A 82 0.45 26.29 3.77
N ARG A 83 1.39 26.36 2.84
CA ARG A 83 1.80 27.58 2.16
C ARG A 83 1.69 27.43 0.64
N ARG A 84 1.48 28.55 -0.01
CA ARG A 84 1.49 28.62 -1.48
C ARG A 84 2.79 28.05 -2.05
N GLY A 85 2.65 27.18 -3.06
CA GLY A 85 3.76 26.53 -3.75
C GLY A 85 4.27 25.24 -3.10
N GLN A 86 3.83 24.88 -1.89
CA GLN A 86 4.11 23.54 -1.34
C GLN A 86 3.30 22.46 -2.06
N ILE A 87 3.90 21.30 -2.23
CA ILE A 87 3.25 20.12 -2.81
C ILE A 87 3.11 19.06 -1.71
N TYR A 88 1.90 18.61 -1.50
CA TYR A 88 1.57 17.51 -0.60
C TYR A 88 1.24 16.28 -1.41
N ALA A 89 1.83 15.14 -1.09
CA ALA A 89 1.53 13.87 -1.74
C ALA A 89 1.20 12.79 -0.72
N ASP A 90 -0.01 12.21 -0.81
CA ASP A 90 -0.44 11.12 0.06
C ASP A 90 -0.24 9.76 -0.61
N HIS A 91 0.59 8.93 0.01
CA HIS A 91 0.84 7.56 -0.43
C HIS A 91 -0.07 6.52 0.25
N SER A 92 -0.99 6.96 1.10
CA SER A 92 -1.97 6.10 1.78
C SER A 92 -3.05 5.63 0.81
N THR A 93 -3.68 4.49 1.10
CA THR A 93 -4.89 4.04 0.39
C THR A 93 -6.11 4.53 1.16
N VAL A 94 -6.87 5.43 0.55
CA VAL A 94 -8.05 6.09 1.15
C VAL A 94 -9.22 6.14 0.17
N SER A 95 -10.40 6.53 0.68
CA SER A 95 -11.58 6.77 -0.15
C SER A 95 -11.43 8.02 -1.03
N LEU A 96 -12.12 8.04 -2.18
CA LEU A 96 -12.14 9.20 -3.06
C LEU A 96 -12.70 10.45 -2.35
N GLY A 97 -13.70 10.26 -1.47
CA GLY A 97 -14.26 11.35 -0.67
C GLY A 97 -13.26 11.97 0.29
N LEU A 98 -12.45 11.17 1.01
CA LEU A 98 -11.39 11.70 1.88
C LEU A 98 -10.29 12.38 1.07
N ASN A 99 -9.89 11.77 -0.04
CA ASN A 99 -8.92 12.36 -0.96
C ASN A 99 -9.33 13.76 -1.40
N LYS A 100 -10.58 13.92 -1.84
CA LYS A 100 -11.14 15.22 -2.26
C LYS A 100 -11.09 16.24 -1.13
N ARG A 101 -11.49 15.86 0.09
CA ARG A 101 -11.43 16.78 1.24
C ARG A 101 -10.00 17.24 1.55
N CYS A 102 -9.00 16.34 1.48
CA CYS A 102 -7.60 16.70 1.67
C CYS A 102 -7.13 17.72 0.60
N ALA A 103 -7.51 17.49 -0.66
CA ALA A 103 -7.19 18.41 -1.75
C ALA A 103 -7.81 19.81 -1.53
N GLU A 104 -9.08 19.87 -1.15
CA GLU A 104 -9.81 21.12 -0.88
C GLU A 104 -9.19 21.91 0.30
N LEU A 105 -8.85 21.22 1.39
CA LEU A 105 -8.19 21.84 2.55
C LEU A 105 -6.86 22.52 2.20
N LEU A 106 -6.05 21.89 1.36
CA LEU A 106 -4.76 22.41 0.93
C LEU A 106 -4.89 23.49 -0.14
N ALA A 107 -5.81 23.33 -1.09
CA ALA A 107 -6.09 24.32 -2.12
C ALA A 107 -6.56 25.67 -1.52
N ALA A 108 -7.31 25.64 -0.43
CA ALA A 108 -7.72 26.84 0.33
C ALA A 108 -6.51 27.64 0.89
N ARG A 109 -5.32 27.05 0.95
CA ARG A 109 -4.07 27.66 1.35
C ARG A 109 -3.11 27.94 0.19
N GLY A 110 -3.56 27.67 -1.05
CA GLY A 110 -2.75 27.81 -2.26
C GLY A 110 -1.65 26.74 -2.40
N ALA A 111 -1.72 25.67 -1.62
CA ALA A 111 -0.86 24.50 -1.75
C ALA A 111 -1.45 23.50 -2.76
N GLN A 112 -0.59 22.66 -3.36
CA GLN A 112 -0.97 21.62 -4.30
C GLN A 112 -1.11 20.28 -3.58
N PHE A 113 -2.06 19.45 -3.99
CA PHE A 113 -2.24 18.10 -3.48
C PHE A 113 -2.16 17.07 -4.60
N LEU A 114 -1.43 16.00 -4.36
CA LEU A 114 -1.33 14.82 -5.20
C LEU A 114 -1.76 13.59 -4.39
N ASP A 115 -2.73 12.85 -4.85
CA ASP A 115 -2.90 11.49 -4.39
C ASP A 115 -1.87 10.61 -5.13
N ALA A 116 -1.03 9.94 -4.38
CA ALA A 116 0.10 9.21 -4.94
C ALA A 116 0.26 7.81 -4.31
N PRO A 117 -0.81 7.00 -4.21
CA PRO A 117 -0.73 5.68 -3.62
C PRO A 117 0.27 4.80 -4.38
N VAL A 118 0.84 3.83 -3.65
CA VAL A 118 1.94 3.00 -4.15
C VAL A 118 1.58 1.52 -4.18
N SER A 119 2.26 0.78 -5.06
CA SER A 119 2.22 -0.68 -5.15
C SER A 119 3.64 -1.24 -5.27
N GLY A 120 3.87 -2.43 -4.68
CA GLY A 120 5.18 -3.11 -4.64
C GLY A 120 5.61 -3.55 -3.25
N GLY A 121 4.86 -3.14 -2.21
CA GLY A 121 5.11 -3.51 -0.81
C GLY A 121 6.45 -3.03 -0.25
N PRO A 122 6.80 -3.44 0.99
CA PRO A 122 8.03 -3.00 1.64
C PRO A 122 9.30 -3.34 0.87
N ALA A 123 9.34 -4.49 0.20
CA ALA A 123 10.48 -4.89 -0.63
C ALA A 123 10.69 -3.94 -1.83
N GLY A 124 9.60 -3.56 -2.51
CA GLY A 124 9.65 -2.58 -3.59
C GLY A 124 10.06 -1.19 -3.09
N ALA A 125 9.60 -0.77 -1.90
CA ALA A 125 10.01 0.48 -1.28
C ALA A 125 11.52 0.49 -0.96
N GLN A 126 12.04 -0.60 -0.41
CA GLN A 126 13.47 -0.78 -0.13
C GLN A 126 14.32 -0.76 -1.41
N ALA A 127 13.87 -1.45 -2.45
CA ALA A 127 14.56 -1.53 -3.74
C ALA A 127 14.44 -0.25 -4.58
N GLY A 128 13.53 0.69 -4.24
CA GLY A 128 13.24 1.86 -5.07
C GLY A 128 12.48 1.53 -6.36
N THR A 129 11.68 0.47 -6.34
CA THR A 129 11.00 -0.08 -7.53
C THR A 129 9.48 0.02 -7.47
N LEU A 130 8.95 0.88 -6.58
CA LEU A 130 7.51 1.04 -6.44
C LEU A 130 6.85 1.53 -7.74
N THR A 131 5.62 1.08 -7.96
CA THR A 131 4.69 1.77 -8.85
C THR A 131 4.01 2.87 -8.05
N VAL A 132 4.04 4.11 -8.55
CA VAL A 132 3.39 5.29 -7.96
C VAL A 132 2.29 5.75 -8.91
N MET A 133 1.05 5.72 -8.43
CA MET A 133 -0.13 6.09 -9.21
C MET A 133 -0.55 7.50 -8.79
N VAL A 134 -0.28 8.52 -9.62
CA VAL A 134 -0.44 9.91 -9.20
C VAL A 134 -1.71 10.50 -9.80
N GLY A 135 -2.52 11.14 -8.95
CA GLY A 135 -3.63 11.98 -9.36
C GLY A 135 -3.38 13.42 -8.89
N GLY A 136 -3.68 14.39 -9.75
CA GLY A 136 -3.56 15.82 -9.46
C GLY A 136 -3.12 16.65 -10.64
N GLU A 137 -2.74 17.90 -10.37
CA GLU A 137 -2.30 18.82 -11.40
C GLU A 137 -0.95 18.43 -12.00
N LYS A 138 -0.85 18.48 -13.35
CA LYS A 138 0.34 18.07 -14.09
C LYS A 138 1.60 18.82 -13.65
N ALA A 139 1.50 20.14 -13.43
CA ALA A 139 2.64 20.94 -12.98
C ALA A 139 3.15 20.53 -11.60
N ALA A 140 2.25 20.20 -10.66
CA ALA A 140 2.62 19.68 -9.35
C ALA A 140 3.27 18.29 -9.45
N PHE A 141 2.74 17.41 -10.32
CA PHE A 141 3.34 16.11 -10.60
C PHE A 141 4.75 16.24 -11.15
N GLU A 142 4.97 17.08 -12.17
CA GLU A 142 6.29 17.30 -12.77
C GLU A 142 7.31 17.85 -11.77
N ALA A 143 6.88 18.75 -10.89
CA ALA A 143 7.73 19.29 -9.83
C ALA A 143 8.07 18.26 -8.72
N ALA A 144 7.13 17.35 -8.39
CA ALA A 144 7.36 16.28 -7.41
C ALA A 144 8.06 15.05 -7.99
N LEU A 145 8.10 14.89 -9.32
CA LEU A 145 8.62 13.70 -9.98
C LEU A 145 10.04 13.30 -9.56
N PRO A 146 11.02 14.23 -9.42
CA PRO A 146 12.35 13.89 -8.95
C PRO A 146 12.36 13.28 -7.53
N VAL A 147 11.41 13.68 -6.67
CA VAL A 147 11.25 13.12 -5.32
C VAL A 147 10.69 11.69 -5.41
N PHE A 148 9.68 11.45 -6.25
CA PHE A 148 9.11 10.13 -6.44
C PHE A 148 10.10 9.14 -7.05
N GLN A 149 11.00 9.59 -7.93
CA GLN A 149 12.03 8.76 -8.56
C GLN A 149 13.03 8.16 -7.56
N ALA A 150 13.15 8.71 -6.34
CA ALA A 150 14.00 8.14 -5.30
C ALA A 150 13.53 6.74 -4.85
N PHE A 151 12.22 6.48 -4.87
CA PHE A 151 11.64 5.23 -4.38
C PHE A 151 10.71 4.51 -5.38
N GLY A 152 10.40 5.13 -6.51
CA GLY A 152 9.52 4.58 -7.54
C GLY A 152 10.22 4.40 -8.89
N LYS A 153 9.92 3.29 -9.57
CA LYS A 153 10.42 2.99 -10.93
C LYS A 153 9.34 3.24 -11.99
N ASN A 154 8.10 2.89 -11.69
CA ASN A 154 6.96 3.10 -12.58
C ASN A 154 6.05 4.19 -11.98
N ILE A 155 6.25 5.42 -12.41
CA ILE A 155 5.55 6.60 -11.87
C ILE A 155 4.65 7.15 -12.97
N ARG A 156 3.33 7.22 -12.72
CA ARG A 156 2.36 7.61 -13.73
C ARG A 156 1.37 8.64 -13.21
N LEU A 157 1.20 9.72 -13.96
CA LEU A 157 0.06 10.61 -13.78
C LEU A 157 -1.17 9.94 -14.38
N CYS A 158 -2.16 9.63 -13.53
CA CYS A 158 -3.37 8.90 -13.88
C CYS A 158 -4.53 9.82 -14.28
N GLY A 159 -4.43 11.11 -13.94
CA GLY A 159 -5.47 12.12 -14.18
C GLY A 159 -5.47 13.17 -13.08
N GLY A 160 -6.59 13.89 -12.91
CA GLY A 160 -6.79 14.86 -11.82
C GLY A 160 -6.83 14.21 -10.44
N ASN A 161 -7.05 15.03 -9.40
CA ASN A 161 -7.13 14.52 -8.03
C ASN A 161 -8.15 13.38 -7.88
N GLY A 162 -7.75 12.29 -7.22
CA GLY A 162 -8.52 11.07 -7.05
C GLY A 162 -8.25 9.99 -8.10
N ALA A 163 -7.65 10.33 -9.25
CA ALA A 163 -7.37 9.35 -10.30
C ALA A 163 -6.32 8.32 -9.87
N GLY A 164 -5.31 8.69 -9.09
CA GLY A 164 -4.34 7.78 -8.51
C GLY A 164 -4.99 6.80 -7.53
N GLN A 165 -5.86 7.31 -6.64
CA GLN A 165 -6.64 6.47 -5.72
C GLN A 165 -7.58 5.53 -6.47
N ALA A 166 -8.29 5.99 -7.51
CA ALA A 166 -9.16 5.14 -8.31
C ALA A 166 -8.40 3.95 -8.92
N VAL A 167 -7.23 4.20 -9.53
CA VAL A 167 -6.35 3.14 -10.06
C VAL A 167 -5.85 2.23 -8.93
N LYS A 168 -5.51 2.79 -7.76
CA LYS A 168 -5.10 2.02 -6.59
C LYS A 168 -6.21 1.11 -6.07
N LEU A 169 -7.43 1.57 -5.98
CA LEU A 169 -8.57 0.77 -5.52
C LEU A 169 -8.84 -0.41 -6.47
N VAL A 170 -8.75 -0.20 -7.79
CA VAL A 170 -8.81 -1.29 -8.78
C VAL A 170 -7.67 -2.30 -8.57
N ASN A 171 -6.44 -1.82 -8.33
CA ASN A 171 -5.31 -2.70 -8.01
C ASN A 171 -5.59 -3.53 -6.74
N GLN A 172 -6.09 -2.91 -5.67
CA GLN A 172 -6.33 -3.60 -4.39
C GLN A 172 -7.50 -4.60 -4.47
N LEU A 173 -8.53 -4.31 -5.28
CA LEU A 173 -9.57 -5.28 -5.61
C LEU A 173 -8.96 -6.55 -6.22
N LEU A 174 -8.12 -6.39 -7.25
CA LEU A 174 -7.44 -7.53 -7.90
C LEU A 174 -6.48 -8.24 -6.94
N VAL A 175 -5.76 -7.51 -6.09
CA VAL A 175 -4.89 -8.11 -5.06
C VAL A 175 -5.71 -9.00 -4.11
N GLY A 176 -6.86 -8.54 -3.63
CA GLY A 176 -7.74 -9.31 -2.75
C GLY A 176 -8.32 -10.55 -3.43
N VAL A 177 -8.91 -10.38 -4.61
CA VAL A 177 -9.52 -11.48 -5.38
C VAL A 177 -8.48 -12.51 -5.79
N HIS A 178 -7.33 -12.08 -6.33
CA HIS A 178 -6.25 -13.00 -6.71
C HIS A 178 -5.68 -13.75 -5.51
N THR A 179 -5.54 -13.10 -4.34
CA THR A 179 -5.05 -13.78 -3.13
C THR A 179 -5.99 -14.92 -2.73
N ALA A 180 -7.31 -14.68 -2.74
CA ALA A 180 -8.31 -15.70 -2.42
C ALA A 180 -8.31 -16.83 -3.46
N ALA A 181 -8.32 -16.49 -4.75
CA ALA A 181 -8.33 -17.46 -5.85
C ALA A 181 -7.08 -18.36 -5.84
N ILE A 182 -5.90 -17.78 -5.58
CA ILE A 182 -4.64 -18.55 -5.52
C ILE A 182 -4.62 -19.47 -4.30
N ALA A 183 -5.15 -19.03 -3.16
CA ALA A 183 -5.25 -19.87 -1.97
C ALA A 183 -6.13 -21.10 -2.22
N GLU A 184 -7.30 -20.89 -2.82
CA GLU A 184 -8.23 -21.96 -3.21
C GLU A 184 -7.61 -22.93 -4.22
N ALA A 185 -7.01 -22.40 -5.30
CA ALA A 185 -6.38 -23.22 -6.34
C ALA A 185 -5.18 -24.02 -5.82
N ALA A 186 -4.35 -23.44 -4.93
CA ALA A 186 -3.20 -24.12 -4.36
C ALA A 186 -3.62 -25.31 -3.47
N VAL A 187 -4.66 -25.15 -2.65
CA VAL A 187 -5.19 -26.23 -1.81
C VAL A 187 -5.83 -27.33 -2.65
N LEU A 188 -6.57 -26.97 -3.70
CA LEU A 188 -7.09 -27.94 -4.67
C LEU A 188 -5.94 -28.73 -5.30
N GLY A 189 -4.89 -28.06 -5.78
CA GLY A 189 -3.71 -28.70 -6.35
C GLY A 189 -3.05 -29.69 -5.37
N ALA A 190 -2.87 -29.29 -4.11
CA ALA A 190 -2.32 -30.15 -3.06
C ALA A 190 -3.20 -31.39 -2.80
N ARG A 191 -4.51 -31.24 -2.85
CA ARG A 191 -5.46 -32.37 -2.72
C ARG A 191 -5.42 -33.33 -3.91
N LEU A 192 -5.15 -32.82 -5.11
CA LEU A 192 -4.96 -33.61 -6.34
C LEU A 192 -3.55 -34.22 -6.45
N GLY A 193 -2.65 -33.96 -5.49
CA GLY A 193 -1.28 -34.49 -5.47
C GLY A 193 -0.30 -33.70 -6.35
N ALA A 194 -0.66 -32.49 -6.82
CA ALA A 194 0.26 -31.65 -7.57
C ALA A 194 1.33 -31.07 -6.66
N ASP A 195 2.60 -31.17 -7.08
CA ASP A 195 3.70 -30.53 -6.40
C ASP A 195 3.59 -29.00 -6.53
N PRO A 196 3.57 -28.24 -5.41
CA PRO A 196 3.33 -26.81 -5.45
C PRO A 196 4.45 -26.01 -6.14
N LYS A 197 5.68 -26.54 -6.18
CA LYS A 197 6.78 -25.90 -6.93
C LYS A 197 6.53 -26.02 -8.43
N THR A 198 6.17 -27.24 -8.89
CA THR A 198 5.79 -27.47 -10.28
C THR A 198 4.57 -26.63 -10.68
N VAL A 199 3.55 -26.51 -9.79
CA VAL A 199 2.40 -25.62 -10.01
C VAL A 199 2.88 -24.18 -10.24
N LEU A 200 3.81 -23.66 -9.42
CA LEU A 200 4.34 -22.31 -9.58
C LEU A 200 5.07 -22.14 -10.93
N GLU A 201 5.93 -23.08 -11.27
CA GLU A 201 6.74 -23.03 -12.50
C GLU A 201 5.86 -23.05 -13.76
N VAL A 202 4.88 -23.95 -13.82
CA VAL A 202 4.02 -24.13 -14.98
C VAL A 202 2.95 -23.03 -15.06
N ILE A 203 2.19 -22.82 -13.98
CA ILE A 203 1.07 -21.88 -14.01
C ILE A 203 1.58 -20.43 -13.99
N GLY A 204 2.73 -20.16 -13.37
CA GLY A 204 3.35 -18.83 -13.36
C GLY A 204 3.59 -18.23 -14.75
N THR A 205 3.76 -19.06 -15.77
CA THR A 205 3.94 -18.68 -17.19
C THR A 205 2.70 -18.90 -18.05
N SER A 206 1.63 -19.43 -17.46
CA SER A 206 0.36 -19.76 -18.15
C SER A 206 -0.70 -18.65 -17.89
N PHE A 207 -1.83 -18.72 -18.60
CA PHE A 207 -2.93 -17.75 -18.44
C PHE A 207 -3.51 -17.68 -17.03
N GLY A 208 -3.40 -18.75 -16.23
CA GLY A 208 -3.81 -18.75 -14.81
C GLY A 208 -2.81 -18.06 -13.87
N GLY A 209 -1.65 -17.64 -14.37
CA GLY A 209 -0.60 -16.97 -13.58
C GLY A 209 -0.96 -15.54 -13.22
N SER A 210 -0.36 -15.04 -12.14
CA SER A 210 -0.46 -13.64 -11.72
C SER A 210 0.73 -13.25 -10.83
N THR A 211 1.03 -11.96 -10.75
CA THR A 211 2.03 -11.44 -9.78
C THR A 211 1.70 -11.86 -8.35
N MET A 212 0.42 -11.97 -8.00
CA MET A 212 0.00 -12.43 -6.68
C MET A 212 0.32 -13.91 -6.46
N MET A 213 0.24 -14.75 -7.50
CA MET A 213 0.66 -16.15 -7.41
C MET A 213 2.17 -16.26 -7.15
N THR A 214 2.98 -15.55 -7.92
CA THR A 214 4.44 -15.48 -7.73
C THR A 214 4.81 -14.99 -6.33
N ARG A 215 4.02 -14.10 -5.76
CA ARG A 215 4.23 -13.59 -4.39
C ARG A 215 3.79 -14.57 -3.29
N ASN A 216 2.61 -15.17 -3.44
CA ASN A 216 1.95 -15.88 -2.34
C ASN A 216 2.32 -17.37 -2.28
N LEU A 217 2.44 -18.07 -3.42
CA LEU A 217 2.68 -19.51 -3.44
C LEU A 217 4.01 -19.91 -2.76
N PRO A 218 5.14 -19.18 -2.93
CA PRO A 218 6.34 -19.45 -2.15
C PRO A 218 6.14 -19.34 -0.63
N ARG A 219 5.25 -18.42 -0.17
CA ARG A 219 4.92 -18.28 1.25
C ARG A 219 4.05 -19.43 1.77
N PHE A 220 3.16 -19.96 0.93
CA PHE A 220 2.40 -21.17 1.28
C PHE A 220 3.32 -22.37 1.46
N ILE A 221 4.32 -22.52 0.59
CA ILE A 221 5.31 -23.61 0.63
C ILE A 221 6.24 -23.47 1.85
N SER A 222 6.76 -22.26 2.11
CA SER A 222 7.70 -22.02 3.22
C SER A 222 7.02 -21.87 4.57
N ARG A 223 5.69 -21.73 4.60
CA ARG A 223 4.90 -21.41 5.79
C ARG A 223 5.30 -20.08 6.46
N ASP A 224 5.94 -19.18 5.71
CA ASP A 224 6.30 -17.85 6.21
C ASP A 224 5.14 -16.87 6.02
N PHE A 225 4.39 -16.63 7.07
CA PHE A 225 3.30 -15.67 7.13
C PHE A 225 3.68 -14.40 7.90
N SER A 226 4.97 -14.11 8.04
CA SER A 226 5.44 -12.81 8.57
C SER A 226 4.93 -11.67 7.69
N ALA A 227 4.26 -10.68 8.30
CA ALA A 227 3.49 -9.70 7.57
C ALA A 227 4.35 -8.67 6.81
N ALA A 228 4.43 -8.78 5.50
CA ALA A 228 4.77 -7.67 4.62
C ALA A 228 3.53 -6.78 4.38
N THR A 229 2.38 -7.42 4.06
CA THR A 229 1.06 -6.77 3.99
C THR A 229 0.10 -7.62 4.80
N SER A 230 -0.41 -7.08 5.91
CA SER A 230 -1.27 -7.86 6.81
C SER A 230 -2.66 -8.09 6.24
N VAL A 231 -3.30 -9.18 6.69
CA VAL A 231 -4.71 -9.48 6.41
C VAL A 231 -5.60 -8.28 6.74
N ARG A 232 -5.42 -7.67 7.93
CA ARG A 232 -6.17 -6.50 8.37
C ARG A 232 -6.04 -5.30 7.41
N LEU A 233 -4.84 -5.06 6.88
CA LEU A 233 -4.61 -3.94 5.98
C LEU A 233 -5.38 -4.12 4.66
N LEU A 234 -5.38 -5.35 4.12
CA LEU A 234 -6.11 -5.62 2.89
C LEU A 234 -7.62 -5.66 3.12
N LEU A 235 -8.09 -6.15 4.27
CA LEU A 235 -9.50 -6.04 4.65
C LEU A 235 -9.96 -4.58 4.69
N LYS A 236 -9.16 -3.67 5.27
CA LYS A 236 -9.45 -2.22 5.23
C LYS A 236 -9.57 -1.71 3.80
N ASP A 237 -8.65 -2.09 2.91
CA ASP A 237 -8.69 -1.65 1.51
C ASP A 237 -9.95 -2.18 0.79
N LEU A 238 -10.31 -3.44 1.00
CA LEU A 238 -11.52 -4.06 0.43
C LEU A 238 -12.80 -3.38 0.94
N GLY A 239 -12.86 -2.99 2.22
CA GLY A 239 -13.98 -2.23 2.76
C GLY A 239 -14.14 -0.85 2.08
N ILE A 240 -13.03 -0.13 1.86
CA ILE A 240 -13.05 1.14 1.09
C ILE A 240 -13.60 0.89 -0.33
N ILE A 241 -13.12 -0.17 -0.99
CA ILE A 241 -13.54 -0.53 -2.35
C ILE A 241 -15.04 -0.88 -2.39
N HIS A 242 -15.53 -1.60 -1.38
CA HIS A 242 -16.94 -1.94 -1.25
C HIS A 242 -17.82 -0.69 -1.15
N ASP A 243 -17.43 0.26 -0.29
CA ASP A 243 -18.17 1.52 -0.12
C ASP A 243 -18.15 2.36 -1.41
N GLU A 244 -17.02 2.48 -2.10
CA GLU A 244 -16.91 3.19 -3.37
C GLU A 244 -17.73 2.51 -4.47
N ALA A 245 -17.73 1.18 -4.54
CA ALA A 245 -18.52 0.43 -5.50
C ALA A 245 -20.02 0.60 -5.26
N LYS A 246 -20.45 0.55 -3.98
CA LYS A 246 -21.84 0.78 -3.58
C LYS A 246 -22.30 2.18 -3.97
N SER A 247 -21.49 3.21 -3.72
CA SER A 247 -21.81 4.59 -4.09
C SER A 247 -21.87 4.81 -5.60
N SER A 248 -21.10 4.02 -6.37
CA SER A 248 -21.03 4.07 -7.83
C SER A 248 -22.02 3.12 -8.53
N GLY A 249 -22.80 2.33 -7.77
CA GLY A 249 -23.75 1.36 -8.33
C GLY A 249 -23.12 0.16 -9.03
N VAL A 250 -21.87 -0.19 -8.70
CA VAL A 250 -21.13 -1.31 -9.31
C VAL A 250 -21.23 -2.54 -8.39
N PRO A 251 -21.82 -3.67 -8.81
CA PRO A 251 -21.85 -4.89 -8.01
C PRO A 251 -20.47 -5.56 -7.96
N LEU A 252 -19.99 -5.90 -6.76
CA LEU A 252 -18.72 -6.60 -6.54
C LEU A 252 -18.95 -8.03 -6.05
N LEU A 253 -19.30 -8.96 -6.94
CA LEU A 253 -19.55 -10.36 -6.55
C LEU A 253 -18.27 -11.04 -6.05
N LEU A 254 -17.21 -11.03 -6.85
CA LEU A 254 -15.92 -11.63 -6.47
C LEU A 254 -15.22 -10.81 -5.38
N GLY A 255 -15.28 -9.49 -5.48
CA GLY A 255 -14.69 -8.59 -4.48
C GLY A 255 -15.35 -8.72 -3.11
N GLY A 256 -16.68 -8.81 -3.07
CA GLY A 256 -17.42 -9.03 -1.82
C GLY A 256 -17.11 -10.39 -1.20
N LEU A 257 -17.00 -11.46 -2.01
CA LEU A 257 -16.61 -12.76 -1.51
C LEU A 257 -15.18 -12.76 -0.95
N ALA A 258 -14.24 -12.09 -1.64
CA ALA A 258 -12.87 -11.93 -1.15
C ALA A 258 -12.86 -11.17 0.18
N GLU A 259 -13.60 -10.06 0.31
CA GLU A 259 -13.72 -9.29 1.55
C GLU A 259 -14.20 -10.17 2.72
N GLN A 260 -15.23 -10.99 2.51
CA GLN A 260 -15.73 -11.92 3.54
C GLN A 260 -14.67 -12.94 3.97
N ARG A 261 -13.82 -13.42 3.05
CA ARG A 261 -12.70 -14.31 3.41
C ARG A 261 -11.64 -13.60 4.23
N PHE A 262 -11.32 -12.35 3.93
CA PHE A 262 -10.40 -11.55 4.76
C PHE A 262 -11.01 -11.22 6.13
N LEU A 263 -12.31 -10.98 6.21
CA LEU A 263 -13.03 -10.78 7.47
C LEU A 263 -12.99 -12.05 8.33
N GLU A 264 -13.28 -13.22 7.74
CA GLU A 264 -13.16 -14.52 8.39
C GLU A 264 -11.74 -14.77 8.92
N ALA A 265 -10.72 -14.48 8.12
CA ALA A 265 -9.32 -14.61 8.56
C ALA A 265 -9.02 -13.74 9.78
N CYS A 266 -9.52 -12.50 9.82
CA CYS A 266 -9.41 -11.64 11.00
C CYS A 266 -10.12 -12.25 12.22
N GLY A 267 -11.33 -12.80 12.05
CA GLY A 267 -12.09 -13.47 13.11
C GLY A 267 -11.40 -14.73 13.66
N ARG A 268 -10.59 -15.38 12.85
CA ARG A 268 -9.77 -16.54 13.23
C ARG A 268 -8.38 -16.17 13.80
N GLY A 269 -8.12 -14.89 14.08
CA GLY A 269 -6.88 -14.43 14.70
C GLY A 269 -5.71 -14.22 13.72
N LEU A 270 -5.93 -14.26 12.41
CA LEU A 270 -4.89 -14.09 11.39
C LEU A 270 -4.67 -12.61 10.98
N ALA A 271 -5.30 -11.66 11.66
CA ALA A 271 -5.36 -10.25 11.28
C ALA A 271 -3.98 -9.60 11.08
N ASP A 272 -2.99 -9.96 11.89
CA ASP A 272 -1.65 -9.39 11.86
C ASP A 272 -0.63 -10.24 11.08
N GLU A 273 -1.05 -11.41 10.57
CA GLU A 273 -0.27 -12.20 9.63
C GLU A 273 -0.30 -11.60 8.22
N ASP A 274 0.62 -12.04 7.36
CA ASP A 274 0.62 -11.67 5.95
C ASP A 274 -0.66 -12.14 5.25
N MET A 275 -1.13 -11.40 4.24
CA MET A 275 -2.32 -11.77 3.45
C MET A 275 -2.25 -13.19 2.88
N ALA A 276 -1.05 -13.73 2.68
CA ALA A 276 -0.85 -15.11 2.28
C ALA A 276 -1.41 -16.12 3.30
N ALA A 277 -1.55 -15.75 4.58
CA ALA A 277 -2.15 -16.60 5.61
C ALA A 277 -3.62 -16.97 5.30
N LEU A 278 -4.27 -16.27 4.35
CA LEU A 278 -5.61 -16.59 3.90
C LEU A 278 -5.74 -18.06 3.43
N VAL A 279 -4.65 -18.67 2.94
CA VAL A 279 -4.64 -20.09 2.52
C VAL A 279 -5.08 -21.04 3.62
N LYS A 280 -4.83 -20.73 4.89
CA LYS A 280 -5.21 -21.53 6.05
C LYS A 280 -6.73 -21.79 6.12
N LEU A 281 -7.55 -20.88 5.58
CA LEU A 281 -9.01 -21.02 5.55
C LEU A 281 -9.50 -22.15 4.63
N TRP A 282 -8.72 -22.55 3.64
CA TRP A 282 -9.02 -23.69 2.77
C TRP A 282 -8.28 -24.96 3.19
N GLU A 283 -7.08 -24.83 3.75
CA GLU A 283 -6.27 -25.96 4.22
C GLU A 283 -6.98 -26.73 5.34
N GLU A 284 -7.56 -26.02 6.32
CA GLU A 284 -8.22 -26.60 7.48
C GLU A 284 -9.41 -27.52 7.07
N PRO A 285 -10.44 -27.04 6.34
CA PRO A 285 -11.56 -27.89 5.93
C PRO A 285 -11.15 -28.96 4.92
N ALA A 286 -10.09 -28.73 4.13
CA ALA A 286 -9.58 -29.72 3.20
C ALA A 286 -8.73 -30.83 3.86
N GLY A 287 -8.33 -30.65 5.12
CA GLY A 287 -7.47 -31.61 5.83
C GLY A 287 -6.12 -31.82 5.14
N THR A 288 -5.55 -30.76 4.54
CA THR A 288 -4.26 -30.78 3.83
C THR A 288 -3.59 -29.42 3.92
N THR A 289 -2.28 -29.38 3.71
CA THR A 289 -1.54 -28.12 3.59
C THR A 289 -0.79 -28.09 2.25
N VAL A 290 -0.57 -26.89 1.73
CA VAL A 290 0.07 -26.72 0.41
C VAL A 290 1.51 -27.24 0.41
N ASP A 291 2.24 -27.14 1.53
CA ASP A 291 3.61 -27.62 1.69
C ASP A 291 3.72 -29.16 1.77
N LYS A 292 2.60 -29.85 2.02
CA LYS A 292 2.53 -31.30 2.15
C LYS A 292 1.39 -31.86 1.29
N PRO A 293 1.53 -31.87 -0.04
CA PRO A 293 0.49 -32.41 -0.90
C PRO A 293 0.30 -33.92 -0.61
N ARG A 294 -0.94 -34.41 -0.76
CA ARG A 294 -1.20 -35.85 -0.64
C ARG A 294 -0.38 -36.58 -1.70
N ARG A 295 0.48 -37.49 -1.24
CA ARG A 295 1.02 -38.53 -2.11
C ARG A 295 -0.10 -39.57 -2.30
N GLY A 296 -0.48 -39.79 -3.54
CA GLY A 296 -1.43 -40.83 -3.93
C GLY A 296 -0.97 -42.23 -3.55
#